data_4be17787fb670770212e5392e48aa7b1
#
_entry.id   4be17787fb670770212e5392e48aa7b1
#
_cell.length_a   1.000
_cell.length_b   1.000
_cell.length_c   1.000
_cell.angle_alpha   90.00
_cell.angle_beta   90.00
_cell.angle_gamma   90.00
#
_symmetry.space_group_name_H-M   'P 1'
#
loop_
_entity.id
_entity.type
_entity.pdbx_description
1 polymer ?
#
loop_
_entity_poly.entity_id
_entity_poly.type
_entity_poly.pdbx_seq_one_letter_code
_entity_poly.pdbx_strand_id
1 'polypeptide(L)'
;MSKFVLGISCFYHDSAAALLKDGEIVAAVQEERFSRKKHDSGFPFSAILYCLNSQEIDLTNIEAIVYYEKPLLTFERLLETYLGAAPRGLRSFISAMQVWLKEKLFLKAELKKKLKSIQKEFDSSKEIQLPKLLFSEHHQSHASAAFFPSPFEEAAILCMDGVGEWATTSAWQGKDNKICPLWEINFPHSLGLLYSAFTYYCGFKVNSGEYKLMGLAPYGKPIYVNLIKENLIDIKYDGTFKLDISYFKYHRGFRMTSNKFHKLFGQKPRESETELTQFHMDIAASIQKVTEEIMINLAKSIRKEFGIKNLCLAG
;
A
#
# COMPACT_ATOMS: atom_id res chain seq x y z
N MET A 1 -32.78 8.79 10.79
CA MET A 1 -31.70 8.32 11.66
C MET A 1 -30.39 8.55 10.95
N SER A 2 -29.40 9.11 11.62
CA SER A 2 -28.05 9.29 11.05
C SER A 2 -27.41 7.92 10.76
N LYS A 3 -26.69 7.84 9.62
CA LYS A 3 -26.00 6.63 9.18
C LYS A 3 -24.56 6.68 9.59
N PHE A 4 -24.11 5.71 10.36
CA PHE A 4 -22.70 5.59 10.74
C PHE A 4 -22.01 4.45 9.98
N VAL A 5 -20.82 4.70 9.48
CA VAL A 5 -19.94 3.72 8.84
C VAL A 5 -18.59 3.76 9.52
N LEU A 6 -18.06 2.59 9.91
CA LEU A 6 -16.77 2.46 10.55
C LEU A 6 -15.77 1.83 9.58
N GLY A 7 -14.74 2.58 9.20
CA GLY A 7 -13.59 2.08 8.44
C GLY A 7 -12.52 1.54 9.40
N ILE A 8 -11.91 0.39 9.07
CA ILE A 8 -10.81 -0.20 9.86
C ILE A 8 -9.65 -0.66 8.96
N SER A 9 -8.44 -0.41 9.41
CA SER A 9 -7.18 -0.91 8.83
C SER A 9 -6.39 -1.63 9.91
N CYS A 10 -5.95 -2.87 9.68
CA CYS A 10 -5.13 -3.65 10.62
C CYS A 10 -4.48 -4.87 9.98
N PHE A 11 -3.57 -5.52 10.73
CA PHE A 11 -2.86 -6.76 10.41
C PHE A 11 -1.82 -6.64 9.28
N TYR A 12 -1.36 -5.41 9.00
CA TYR A 12 -0.21 -5.17 8.13
C TYR A 12 0.74 -4.14 8.75
N HIS A 13 0.40 -2.86 8.74
CA HIS A 13 1.09 -1.77 9.46
C HIS A 13 0.08 -0.66 9.78
N ASP A 14 0.43 0.24 10.70
CA ASP A 14 -0.29 1.48 10.98
C ASP A 14 -1.81 1.31 11.15
N SER A 15 -2.20 0.40 12.06
CA SER A 15 -3.61 0.12 12.33
C SER A 15 -4.36 1.37 12.73
N ALA A 16 -5.58 1.54 12.21
CA ALA A 16 -6.38 2.75 12.37
C ALA A 16 -7.87 2.46 12.31
N ALA A 17 -8.66 3.39 12.83
CA ALA A 17 -10.10 3.44 12.66
C ALA A 17 -10.53 4.84 12.24
N ALA A 18 -11.60 4.91 11.44
CA ALA A 18 -12.26 6.15 11.04
C ALA A 18 -13.78 5.96 11.08
N LEU A 19 -14.49 6.92 11.65
CA LEU A 19 -15.94 6.93 11.75
C LEU A 19 -16.52 8.03 10.87
N LEU A 20 -17.46 7.64 10.01
CA LEU A 20 -18.23 8.56 9.19
C LEU A 20 -19.67 8.62 9.72
N LYS A 21 -20.24 9.83 9.70
CA LYS A 21 -21.65 10.09 10.00
C LYS A 21 -22.27 10.83 8.81
N ASP A 22 -23.24 10.23 8.15
CA ASP A 22 -23.94 10.81 6.99
C ASP A 22 -22.97 11.29 5.86
N GLY A 23 -21.81 10.61 5.72
CA GLY A 23 -20.76 10.94 4.75
C GLY A 23 -19.62 11.82 5.27
N GLU A 24 -19.79 12.46 6.42
CA GLU A 24 -18.77 13.31 7.03
C GLU A 24 -17.85 12.50 7.97
N ILE A 25 -16.55 12.77 7.93
CA ILE A 25 -15.58 12.17 8.84
C ILE A 25 -15.70 12.85 10.20
N VAL A 26 -16.23 12.13 11.18
CA VAL A 26 -16.44 12.67 12.55
C VAL A 26 -15.33 12.27 13.52
N ALA A 27 -14.61 11.19 13.26
CA ALA A 27 -13.42 10.80 14.02
C ALA A 27 -12.51 9.92 13.15
N ALA A 28 -11.18 10.07 13.30
CA ALA A 28 -10.18 9.20 12.68
C ALA A 28 -8.91 9.18 13.53
N VAL A 29 -8.38 8.00 13.82
CA VAL A 29 -7.19 7.88 14.67
C VAL A 29 -6.43 6.56 14.42
N GLN A 30 -5.12 6.60 14.55
CA GLN A 30 -4.25 5.43 14.54
C GLN A 30 -4.13 4.81 15.92
N GLU A 31 -4.06 3.47 15.99
CA GLU A 31 -3.90 2.71 17.24
C GLU A 31 -2.60 3.06 17.98
N GLU A 32 -1.52 3.40 17.25
CA GLU A 32 -0.24 3.79 17.84
C GLU A 32 -0.34 5.02 18.77
N ARG A 33 -1.37 5.88 18.63
CA ARG A 33 -1.61 7.02 19.54
C ARG A 33 -1.92 6.56 20.95
N PHE A 34 -2.52 5.39 21.09
CA PHE A 34 -2.89 4.77 22.36
C PHE A 34 -1.85 3.74 22.82
N SER A 35 -1.48 2.81 21.93
CA SER A 35 -0.53 1.73 22.24
C SER A 35 0.90 2.20 22.43
N ARG A 36 1.25 3.39 21.92
CA ARG A 36 2.61 3.95 21.89
C ARG A 36 3.63 3.06 21.16
N LYS A 37 3.16 2.12 20.38
CA LYS A 37 3.96 1.23 19.55
C LYS A 37 3.95 1.75 18.13
N LYS A 38 5.12 2.24 17.65
CA LYS A 38 5.28 2.76 16.30
C LYS A 38 4.98 1.67 15.26
N HIS A 39 4.20 2.01 14.23
CA HIS A 39 3.73 1.09 13.19
C HIS A 39 2.97 -0.12 13.75
N ASP A 40 2.14 0.11 14.78
CA ASP A 40 1.32 -0.95 15.36
C ASP A 40 0.43 -1.60 14.29
N SER A 41 0.60 -2.90 14.10
CA SER A 41 -0.14 -3.70 13.13
C SER A 41 -1.30 -4.48 13.77
N GLY A 42 -1.51 -4.35 15.07
CA GLY A 42 -2.55 -5.07 15.80
C GLY A 42 -3.97 -4.69 15.37
N PHE A 43 -4.97 -5.30 15.98
CA PHE A 43 -6.35 -4.85 15.82
C PHE A 43 -6.54 -3.48 16.50
N PRO A 44 -7.16 -2.49 15.85
CA PRO A 44 -7.23 -1.11 16.34
C PRO A 44 -8.31 -0.93 17.41
N PHE A 45 -8.12 -1.62 18.54
CA PHE A 45 -9.10 -1.71 19.62
C PHE A 45 -9.41 -0.34 20.24
N SER A 46 -8.35 0.38 20.63
CA SER A 46 -8.49 1.69 21.28
C SER A 46 -8.95 2.77 20.29
N ALA A 47 -8.49 2.67 19.05
CA ALA A 47 -8.92 3.59 17.99
C ALA A 47 -10.43 3.44 17.70
N ILE A 48 -10.95 2.21 17.66
CA ILE A 48 -12.39 1.96 17.47
C ILE A 48 -13.17 2.51 18.67
N LEU A 49 -12.74 2.22 19.89
CA LEU A 49 -13.41 2.75 21.10
C LEU A 49 -13.43 4.28 21.11
N TYR A 50 -12.31 4.92 20.76
CA TYR A 50 -12.24 6.38 20.63
C TYR A 50 -13.26 6.91 19.62
N CYS A 51 -13.33 6.31 18.42
CA CYS A 51 -14.28 6.72 17.39
C CYS A 51 -15.72 6.59 17.85
N LEU A 52 -16.11 5.47 18.50
CA LEU A 52 -17.47 5.25 18.98
C LEU A 52 -17.81 6.19 20.13
N ASN A 53 -16.92 6.33 21.11
CA ASN A 53 -17.11 7.22 22.26
C ASN A 53 -17.23 8.69 21.85
N SER A 54 -16.54 9.13 20.79
CA SER A 54 -16.61 10.52 20.30
C SER A 54 -18.01 10.94 19.85
N GLN A 55 -18.90 9.97 19.56
CA GLN A 55 -20.28 10.18 19.13
C GLN A 55 -21.30 9.58 20.12
N GLU A 56 -20.85 9.09 21.27
CA GLU A 56 -21.68 8.45 22.30
C GLU A 56 -22.55 7.30 21.75
N ILE A 57 -21.95 6.47 20.86
CA ILE A 57 -22.60 5.33 20.19
C ILE A 57 -21.86 4.03 20.46
N ASP A 58 -22.52 2.91 20.18
CA ASP A 58 -21.94 1.56 20.18
C ASP A 58 -22.03 0.90 18.78
N LEU A 59 -21.59 -0.35 18.64
CA LEU A 59 -21.63 -1.07 17.36
C LEU A 59 -23.06 -1.31 16.84
N THR A 60 -24.10 -1.21 17.66
CA THR A 60 -25.50 -1.35 17.21
C THR A 60 -25.98 -0.18 16.37
N ASN A 61 -25.32 0.98 16.48
CA ASN A 61 -25.61 2.19 15.71
C ASN A 61 -24.90 2.19 14.34
N ILE A 62 -23.95 1.28 14.13
CA ILE A 62 -23.16 1.21 12.90
C ILE A 62 -23.93 0.44 11.82
N GLU A 63 -24.09 1.06 10.63
CA GLU A 63 -24.72 0.42 9.47
C GLU A 63 -23.79 -0.62 8.82
N ALA A 64 -22.51 -0.26 8.63
CA ALA A 64 -21.52 -1.12 8.04
C ALA A 64 -20.09 -0.86 8.61
N ILE A 65 -19.32 -1.93 8.67
CA ILE A 65 -17.87 -1.87 8.95
C ILE A 65 -17.14 -2.21 7.67
N VAL A 66 -16.20 -1.38 7.26
CA VAL A 66 -15.45 -1.54 6.01
C VAL A 66 -13.98 -1.83 6.32
N TYR A 67 -13.49 -2.95 5.79
CA TYR A 67 -12.09 -3.33 5.82
C TYR A 67 -11.40 -2.92 4.51
N TYR A 68 -10.18 -2.43 4.57
CA TYR A 68 -9.49 -1.70 3.51
C TYR A 68 -8.96 -2.55 2.34
N GLU A 69 -8.96 -3.88 2.44
CA GLU A 69 -8.47 -4.79 1.37
C GLU A 69 -9.35 -6.03 1.23
N LYS A 70 -9.23 -6.75 0.09
CA LYS A 70 -9.85 -8.05 -0.18
C LYS A 70 -8.83 -9.17 -0.01
N PRO A 71 -8.69 -9.80 1.17
CA PRO A 71 -7.62 -10.76 1.44
C PRO A 71 -7.57 -11.95 0.50
N LEU A 72 -8.73 -12.43 0.01
CA LEU A 72 -8.78 -13.58 -0.90
C LEU A 72 -8.12 -13.28 -2.25
N LEU A 73 -8.25 -12.06 -2.77
CA LEU A 73 -7.57 -11.64 -4.02
C LEU A 73 -6.04 -11.56 -3.81
N THR A 74 -5.60 -11.08 -2.65
CA THR A 74 -4.17 -11.09 -2.30
C THR A 74 -3.64 -12.53 -2.22
N PHE A 75 -4.44 -13.46 -1.70
CA PHE A 75 -4.09 -14.88 -1.66
C PHE A 75 -3.98 -15.47 -3.07
N GLU A 76 -4.94 -15.21 -3.94
CA GLU A 76 -4.93 -15.61 -5.34
C GLU A 76 -3.65 -15.16 -6.04
N ARG A 77 -3.30 -13.88 -5.92
CA ARG A 77 -2.04 -13.34 -6.47
C ARG A 77 -0.80 -14.09 -5.95
N LEU A 78 -0.72 -14.32 -4.64
CA LEU A 78 0.40 -15.07 -4.06
C LEU A 78 0.48 -16.47 -4.66
N LEU A 79 -0.64 -17.18 -4.76
CA LEU A 79 -0.70 -18.53 -5.30
C LEU A 79 -0.26 -18.54 -6.77
N GLU A 80 -0.83 -17.69 -7.61
CA GLU A 80 -0.49 -17.59 -9.03
C GLU A 80 0.98 -17.21 -9.25
N THR A 81 1.50 -16.26 -8.46
CA THR A 81 2.91 -15.86 -8.53
C THR A 81 3.84 -17.04 -8.27
N TYR A 82 3.52 -17.87 -7.27
CA TYR A 82 4.34 -19.04 -6.94
C TYR A 82 4.19 -20.18 -7.94
N LEU A 83 2.98 -20.43 -8.43
CA LEU A 83 2.75 -21.43 -9.48
C LEU A 83 3.50 -21.06 -10.77
N GLY A 84 3.48 -19.79 -11.17
CA GLY A 84 4.22 -19.30 -12.33
C GLY A 84 5.74 -19.33 -12.17
N ALA A 85 6.26 -19.36 -10.93
CA ALA A 85 7.70 -19.43 -10.64
C ALA A 85 8.23 -20.84 -10.32
N ALA A 86 7.34 -21.81 -10.14
CA ALA A 86 7.67 -23.17 -9.70
C ALA A 86 8.73 -23.84 -10.61
N PRO A 87 9.65 -24.65 -10.05
CA PRO A 87 9.84 -24.99 -8.63
C PRO A 87 10.63 -23.94 -7.83
N ARG A 88 11.00 -22.81 -8.45
CA ARG A 88 11.77 -21.75 -7.81
C ARG A 88 10.91 -20.99 -6.81
N GLY A 89 11.44 -20.71 -5.61
CA GLY A 89 10.70 -19.98 -4.58
C GLY A 89 9.87 -20.85 -3.62
N LEU A 90 9.96 -22.18 -3.69
CA LEU A 90 9.18 -23.10 -2.85
C LEU A 90 9.33 -22.81 -1.34
N ARG A 91 10.54 -22.47 -0.86
CA ARG A 91 10.78 -22.16 0.56
C ARG A 91 10.04 -20.88 0.99
N SER A 92 10.10 -19.82 0.17
CA SER A 92 9.37 -18.58 0.45
C SER A 92 7.86 -18.79 0.36
N PHE A 93 7.40 -19.64 -0.55
CA PHE A 93 5.98 -20.03 -0.64
C PHE A 93 5.50 -20.74 0.63
N ILE A 94 6.20 -21.79 1.07
CA ILE A 94 5.83 -22.51 2.30
C ILE A 94 5.79 -21.56 3.49
N SER A 95 6.78 -20.67 3.62
CA SER A 95 6.81 -19.66 4.69
C SER A 95 5.62 -18.69 4.60
N ALA A 96 5.31 -18.18 3.42
CA ALA A 96 4.15 -17.31 3.19
C ALA A 96 2.83 -18.04 3.47
N MET A 97 2.69 -19.29 3.05
CA MET A 97 1.50 -20.11 3.30
C MET A 97 1.23 -20.33 4.79
N GLN A 98 2.27 -20.54 5.60
CA GLN A 98 2.11 -20.69 7.04
C GLN A 98 1.51 -19.45 7.69
N VAL A 99 1.96 -18.25 7.30
CA VAL A 99 1.40 -16.97 7.76
C VAL A 99 -0.03 -16.80 7.24
N TRP A 100 -0.24 -17.04 5.96
CA TRP A 100 -1.54 -16.87 5.31
C TRP A 100 -2.64 -17.76 5.87
N LEU A 101 -2.35 -19.05 6.04
CA LEU A 101 -3.32 -20.01 6.60
C LEU A 101 -3.68 -19.68 8.05
N LYS A 102 -2.74 -19.14 8.83
CA LYS A 102 -3.00 -18.77 10.24
C LYS A 102 -3.74 -17.46 10.41
N GLU A 103 -3.39 -16.44 9.64
CA GLU A 103 -3.80 -15.05 9.90
C GLU A 103 -4.83 -14.51 8.91
N LYS A 104 -4.71 -14.83 7.63
CA LYS A 104 -5.52 -14.18 6.58
C LYS A 104 -6.74 -14.99 6.14
N LEU A 105 -6.67 -16.30 6.09
CA LEU A 105 -7.79 -17.15 5.70
C LEU A 105 -8.98 -17.01 6.65
N PHE A 106 -8.70 -16.84 7.95
CA PHE A 106 -9.72 -16.70 8.99
C PHE A 106 -9.96 -15.22 9.38
N LEU A 107 -9.42 -14.26 8.63
CA LEU A 107 -9.49 -12.83 8.93
C LEU A 107 -10.92 -12.37 9.26
N LYS A 108 -11.90 -12.78 8.46
CA LYS A 108 -13.31 -12.42 8.70
C LYS A 108 -13.83 -12.91 10.06
N ALA A 109 -13.44 -14.10 10.45
CA ALA A 109 -13.83 -14.67 11.75
C ALA A 109 -13.10 -13.98 12.90
N GLU A 110 -11.82 -13.68 12.72
CA GLU A 110 -11.01 -12.94 13.71
C GLU A 110 -11.53 -11.52 13.90
N LEU A 111 -11.82 -10.79 12.81
CA LEU A 111 -12.44 -9.46 12.89
C LEU A 111 -13.77 -9.51 13.65
N LYS A 112 -14.65 -10.47 13.34
CA LYS A 112 -15.93 -10.63 14.07
C LYS A 112 -15.71 -10.90 15.57
N LYS A 113 -14.74 -11.74 15.91
CA LYS A 113 -14.40 -12.03 17.32
C LYS A 113 -13.92 -10.79 18.05
N LYS A 114 -13.01 -10.01 17.43
CA LYS A 114 -12.49 -8.76 17.99
C LYS A 114 -13.58 -7.69 18.11
N LEU A 115 -14.44 -7.53 17.11
CA LEU A 115 -15.57 -6.60 17.15
C LEU A 115 -16.58 -6.96 18.27
N LYS A 116 -16.82 -8.25 18.50
CA LYS A 116 -17.63 -8.67 19.65
C LYS A 116 -16.99 -8.29 20.98
N SER A 117 -15.65 -8.27 21.09
CA SER A 117 -14.98 -7.80 22.31
C SER A 117 -15.10 -6.28 22.49
N ILE A 118 -15.12 -5.49 21.41
CA ILE A 118 -15.43 -4.05 21.49
C ILE A 118 -16.81 -3.81 22.10
N GLN A 119 -17.84 -4.54 21.64
CA GLN A 119 -19.20 -4.36 22.17
C GLN A 119 -19.32 -4.66 23.64
N LYS A 120 -18.55 -5.61 24.16
CA LYS A 120 -18.54 -5.95 25.58
C LYS A 120 -18.06 -4.82 26.49
N GLU A 121 -17.27 -3.86 25.96
CA GLU A 121 -16.86 -2.66 26.70
C GLU A 121 -18.04 -1.68 26.94
N PHE A 122 -19.04 -1.70 26.05
CA PHE A 122 -20.24 -0.87 26.17
C PHE A 122 -21.34 -1.56 26.99
N ASP A 123 -21.57 -2.86 26.72
CA ASP A 123 -22.57 -3.66 27.41
C ASP A 123 -22.19 -5.14 27.37
N SER A 124 -21.68 -5.66 28.49
CA SER A 124 -21.24 -7.04 28.61
C SER A 124 -22.38 -8.07 28.59
N SER A 125 -23.62 -7.64 28.85
CA SER A 125 -24.82 -8.50 28.92
C SER A 125 -25.49 -8.71 27.57
N LYS A 126 -25.18 -7.84 26.58
CA LYS A 126 -25.91 -7.79 25.32
C LYS A 126 -25.18 -8.59 24.22
N GLU A 127 -25.75 -9.69 23.81
CA GLU A 127 -25.33 -10.35 22.59
C GLU A 127 -25.92 -9.60 21.39
N ILE A 128 -25.04 -9.05 20.53
CA ILE A 128 -25.45 -8.28 19.34
C ILE A 128 -25.21 -9.03 18.05
N GLN A 129 -26.08 -8.79 17.09
CA GLN A 129 -25.79 -9.04 15.70
C GLN A 129 -24.83 -7.95 15.20
N LEU A 130 -23.61 -8.33 14.83
CA LEU A 130 -22.64 -7.37 14.32
C LEU A 130 -23.13 -6.71 13.01
N PRO A 131 -22.77 -5.44 12.78
CA PRO A 131 -23.00 -4.76 11.51
C PRO A 131 -22.45 -5.54 10.31
N LYS A 132 -22.89 -5.18 9.09
CA LYS A 132 -22.35 -5.76 7.86
C LYS A 132 -20.83 -5.50 7.78
N LEU A 133 -20.03 -6.56 7.63
CA LEU A 133 -18.59 -6.45 7.40
C LEU A 133 -18.33 -6.52 5.90
N LEU A 134 -17.87 -5.41 5.33
CA LEU A 134 -17.57 -5.21 3.91
C LEU A 134 -16.05 -5.16 3.72
N PHE A 135 -15.59 -5.51 2.51
CA PHE A 135 -14.19 -5.49 2.11
C PHE A 135 -14.06 -4.65 0.84
N SER A 136 -13.31 -3.57 0.91
CA SER A 136 -12.99 -2.74 -0.26
C SER A 136 -11.75 -3.30 -0.98
N GLU A 137 -11.52 -2.91 -2.22
CA GLU A 137 -10.22 -3.13 -2.88
C GLU A 137 -9.19 -2.14 -2.32
N HIS A 138 -7.93 -2.56 -2.24
CA HIS A 138 -6.86 -1.76 -1.67
C HIS A 138 -6.68 -0.42 -2.37
N HIS A 139 -6.54 -0.42 -3.70
CA HIS A 139 -6.43 0.81 -4.47
C HIS A 139 -7.72 1.64 -4.49
N GLN A 140 -8.89 1.01 -4.36
CA GLN A 140 -10.15 1.72 -4.17
C GLN A 140 -10.15 2.46 -2.82
N SER A 141 -9.62 1.83 -1.77
CA SER A 141 -9.47 2.47 -0.45
C SER A 141 -8.52 3.67 -0.51
N HIS A 142 -7.37 3.53 -1.20
CA HIS A 142 -6.45 4.63 -1.44
C HIS A 142 -7.10 5.77 -2.22
N ALA A 143 -7.76 5.47 -3.33
CA ALA A 143 -8.44 6.47 -4.16
C ALA A 143 -9.53 7.23 -3.37
N SER A 144 -10.32 6.50 -2.58
CA SER A 144 -11.34 7.07 -1.70
C SER A 144 -10.74 8.02 -0.66
N ALA A 145 -9.66 7.58 0.00
CA ALA A 145 -8.99 8.35 1.03
C ALA A 145 -8.35 9.65 0.51
N ALA A 146 -7.94 9.67 -0.76
CA ALA A 146 -7.37 10.87 -1.39
C ALA A 146 -8.43 11.82 -1.96
N PHE A 147 -9.51 11.29 -2.54
CA PHE A 147 -10.48 12.10 -3.26
C PHE A 147 -11.56 12.71 -2.36
N PHE A 148 -12.26 11.89 -1.56
CA PHE A 148 -13.43 12.38 -0.82
C PHE A 148 -13.12 13.47 0.22
N PRO A 149 -11.95 13.50 0.91
CA PRO A 149 -11.59 14.62 1.76
C PRO A 149 -10.99 15.80 1.01
N SER A 150 -10.73 15.68 -0.31
CA SER A 150 -10.16 16.76 -1.10
C SER A 150 -11.16 17.89 -1.35
N PRO A 151 -10.71 19.11 -1.71
CA PRO A 151 -11.59 20.22 -2.04
C PRO A 151 -12.16 20.14 -3.47
N PHE A 152 -11.96 19.03 -4.20
CA PHE A 152 -12.28 18.93 -5.61
C PHE A 152 -13.62 18.22 -5.82
N GLU A 153 -14.51 18.81 -6.61
CA GLU A 153 -15.71 18.14 -7.12
C GLU A 153 -15.38 17.09 -8.19
N GLU A 154 -14.30 17.31 -8.95
CA GLU A 154 -13.77 16.39 -9.93
C GLU A 154 -12.24 16.38 -9.90
N ALA A 155 -11.66 15.19 -9.83
CA ALA A 155 -10.20 15.01 -9.89
C ALA A 155 -9.83 13.67 -10.55
N ALA A 156 -8.67 13.61 -11.20
CA ALA A 156 -7.97 12.36 -11.43
C ALA A 156 -7.30 11.92 -10.12
N ILE A 157 -7.26 10.62 -9.89
CA ILE A 157 -6.62 10.06 -8.70
C ILE A 157 -5.58 9.06 -9.20
N LEU A 158 -4.32 9.25 -8.84
CA LEU A 158 -3.23 8.36 -9.17
C LEU A 158 -2.75 7.67 -7.89
N CYS A 159 -2.98 6.36 -7.82
CA CYS A 159 -2.55 5.52 -6.71
C CYS A 159 -1.28 4.77 -7.12
N MET A 160 -0.25 4.83 -6.29
CA MET A 160 1.03 4.12 -6.51
C MET A 160 1.55 3.58 -5.19
N ASP A 161 1.65 2.28 -5.06
CA ASP A 161 2.17 1.62 -3.87
C ASP A 161 3.15 0.48 -4.20
N GLY A 162 3.50 -0.32 -3.20
CA GLY A 162 4.27 -1.54 -3.41
C GLY A 162 3.45 -2.57 -4.17
N VAL A 163 2.34 -2.98 -3.59
CA VAL A 163 1.34 -3.87 -4.19
C VAL A 163 0.09 -3.97 -3.33
N GLY A 164 -1.07 -3.73 -3.93
CA GLY A 164 -2.37 -4.06 -3.37
C GLY A 164 -2.73 -5.54 -3.55
N GLU A 165 -3.94 -5.85 -3.96
CA GLU A 165 -4.27 -7.22 -4.34
C GLU A 165 -3.47 -7.64 -5.57
N TRP A 166 -3.68 -6.95 -6.70
CA TRP A 166 -2.94 -7.11 -7.95
C TRP A 166 -2.33 -5.78 -8.42
N ALA A 167 -3.11 -4.69 -8.33
CA ALA A 167 -2.71 -3.38 -8.75
C ALA A 167 -1.50 -2.87 -7.94
N THR A 168 -0.55 -2.24 -8.63
CA THR A 168 0.64 -1.57 -8.08
C THR A 168 0.63 -0.09 -8.43
N THR A 169 -0.04 0.25 -9.52
CA THR A 169 -0.33 1.61 -9.95
C THR A 169 -1.72 1.60 -10.55
N SER A 170 -2.58 2.55 -10.20
CA SER A 170 -3.89 2.69 -10.80
C SER A 170 -4.31 4.14 -10.92
N ALA A 171 -5.08 4.43 -11.97
CA ALA A 171 -5.70 5.73 -12.16
C ALA A 171 -7.21 5.61 -12.02
N TRP A 172 -7.79 6.62 -11.40
CA TRP A 172 -9.24 6.71 -11.14
C TRP A 172 -9.74 8.11 -11.50
N GLN A 173 -11.00 8.20 -11.83
CA GLN A 173 -11.73 9.46 -11.86
C GLN A 173 -12.62 9.56 -10.62
N GLY A 174 -12.44 10.61 -9.85
CA GLY A 174 -13.36 11.03 -8.80
C GLY A 174 -14.26 12.13 -9.34
N LYS A 175 -15.58 11.99 -9.15
CA LYS A 175 -16.57 13.02 -9.50
C LYS A 175 -17.74 12.97 -8.54
N ASP A 176 -18.07 14.09 -7.95
CA ASP A 176 -19.12 14.22 -6.91
C ASP A 176 -18.90 13.19 -5.79
N ASN A 177 -19.79 12.24 -5.62
CA ASN A 177 -19.74 11.18 -4.61
C ASN A 177 -19.32 9.80 -5.17
N LYS A 178 -18.65 9.76 -6.33
CA LYS A 178 -18.27 8.53 -7.02
C LYS A 178 -16.80 8.53 -7.39
N ILE A 179 -16.21 7.34 -7.38
CA ILE A 179 -14.90 7.07 -7.97
C ILE A 179 -15.04 5.93 -8.98
N CYS A 180 -14.42 6.07 -10.14
CA CYS A 180 -14.45 5.09 -11.23
C CYS A 180 -13.02 4.75 -11.64
N PRO A 181 -12.65 3.45 -11.73
CA PRO A 181 -11.33 3.05 -12.22
C PRO A 181 -11.20 3.38 -13.70
N LEU A 182 -10.01 3.84 -14.11
CA LEU A 182 -9.68 4.14 -15.51
C LEU A 182 -8.76 3.05 -16.09
N TRP A 183 -7.65 2.78 -15.42
CA TRP A 183 -6.68 1.75 -15.79
C TRP A 183 -5.80 1.37 -14.59
N GLU A 184 -5.07 0.25 -14.73
CA GLU A 184 -4.13 -0.22 -13.71
C GLU A 184 -2.90 -0.89 -14.31
N ILE A 185 -1.80 -0.88 -13.57
CA ILE A 185 -0.59 -1.67 -13.80
C ILE A 185 -0.53 -2.69 -12.66
N ASN A 186 -0.37 -3.96 -13.04
CA ASN A 186 -0.42 -5.06 -12.09
C ASN A 186 0.97 -5.60 -11.73
N PHE A 187 1.04 -6.21 -10.57
CA PHE A 187 2.17 -7.02 -10.14
C PHE A 187 2.56 -8.04 -11.23
N PRO A 188 3.86 -8.24 -11.53
CA PRO A 188 5.01 -7.81 -10.74
C PRO A 188 5.60 -6.44 -11.11
N HIS A 189 4.97 -5.69 -12.01
CA HIS A 189 5.44 -4.38 -12.46
C HIS A 189 5.00 -3.31 -11.46
N SER A 190 5.90 -2.87 -10.58
CA SER A 190 5.60 -1.91 -9.51
C SER A 190 6.69 -0.87 -9.39
N LEU A 191 6.30 0.40 -9.42
CA LEU A 191 7.20 1.52 -9.17
C LEU A 191 7.64 1.55 -7.70
N GLY A 192 6.73 1.26 -6.77
CA GLY A 192 7.03 1.17 -5.34
C GLY A 192 8.02 0.05 -5.03
N LEU A 193 7.82 -1.17 -5.59
CA LEU A 193 8.78 -2.27 -5.40
C LEU A 193 10.12 -2.01 -6.11
N LEU A 194 10.13 -1.30 -7.24
CA LEU A 194 11.37 -0.83 -7.86
C LEU A 194 12.12 0.08 -6.89
N TYR A 195 11.47 1.10 -6.33
CA TYR A 195 12.06 2.00 -5.35
C TYR A 195 12.54 1.25 -4.09
N SER A 196 11.75 0.31 -3.59
CA SER A 196 12.11 -0.56 -2.48
C SER A 196 13.30 -1.48 -2.79
N ALA A 197 13.47 -1.92 -4.04
CA ALA A 197 14.65 -2.68 -4.46
C ALA A 197 15.93 -1.85 -4.35
N PHE A 198 15.89 -0.58 -4.69
CA PHE A 198 17.00 0.35 -4.51
C PHE A 198 17.22 0.72 -3.04
N THR A 199 16.14 0.84 -2.26
CA THR A 199 16.18 0.99 -0.79
C THR A 199 16.96 -0.15 -0.15
N TYR A 200 16.61 -1.39 -0.51
CA TYR A 200 17.32 -2.60 -0.10
C TYR A 200 18.78 -2.58 -0.56
N TYR A 201 19.04 -2.21 -1.82
CA TYR A 201 20.38 -2.19 -2.40
C TYR A 201 21.30 -1.19 -1.69
N CYS A 202 20.76 -0.05 -1.25
CA CYS A 202 21.48 0.92 -0.42
C CYS A 202 21.56 0.53 1.07
N GLY A 203 21.11 -0.68 1.45
CA GLY A 203 21.22 -1.22 2.81
C GLY A 203 20.22 -0.66 3.80
N PHE A 204 19.13 -0.05 3.32
CA PHE A 204 18.03 0.40 4.18
C PHE A 204 16.96 -0.67 4.29
N LYS A 205 16.19 -0.63 5.39
CA LYS A 205 15.10 -1.55 5.63
C LYS A 205 13.91 -1.22 4.72
N VAL A 206 13.46 -2.18 3.91
CA VAL A 206 12.27 -2.06 3.07
C VAL A 206 11.01 -1.86 3.91
N ASN A 207 10.02 -1.15 3.37
CA ASN A 207 8.77 -0.73 4.01
C ASN A 207 8.92 0.28 5.17
N SER A 208 10.13 0.76 5.42
CA SER A 208 10.36 1.77 6.45
C SER A 208 11.63 2.59 6.22
N GLY A 209 12.31 2.39 5.11
CA GLY A 209 13.57 3.08 4.79
C GLY A 209 13.55 3.79 3.44
N GLU A 210 12.45 3.77 2.73
CA GLU A 210 12.28 4.46 1.45
C GLU A 210 12.48 5.97 1.60
N TYR A 211 12.03 6.56 2.70
CA TYR A 211 12.28 7.97 3.00
C TYR A 211 13.76 8.29 3.25
N LYS A 212 14.56 7.30 3.72
CA LYS A 212 16.02 7.46 3.88
C LYS A 212 16.71 7.48 2.52
N LEU A 213 16.26 6.65 1.57
CA LEU A 213 16.75 6.67 0.20
C LEU A 213 16.40 8.00 -0.48
N MET A 214 15.17 8.49 -0.31
CA MET A 214 14.73 9.79 -0.79
C MET A 214 15.58 10.92 -0.19
N GLY A 215 15.83 10.89 1.14
CA GLY A 215 16.69 11.86 1.82
C GLY A 215 18.17 11.78 1.42
N LEU A 216 18.63 10.62 0.90
CA LEU A 216 19.99 10.45 0.39
C LEU A 216 20.17 11.02 -1.04
N ALA A 217 19.12 11.04 -1.84
CA ALA A 217 19.17 11.44 -3.26
C ALA A 217 19.76 12.84 -3.51
N PRO A 218 19.49 13.89 -2.72
CA PRO A 218 20.07 15.22 -2.92
C PRO A 218 21.59 15.29 -2.81
N TYR A 219 22.23 14.31 -2.19
CA TYR A 219 23.68 14.26 -2.03
C TYR A 219 24.40 13.58 -3.20
N GLY A 220 23.65 12.99 -4.16
CA GLY A 220 24.17 12.29 -5.30
C GLY A 220 23.99 13.01 -6.63
N LYS A 221 24.59 12.44 -7.67
CA LYS A 221 24.37 12.82 -9.07
C LYS A 221 23.62 11.71 -9.79
N PRO A 222 22.61 12.00 -10.62
CA PRO A 222 21.78 10.98 -11.29
C PRO A 222 22.48 10.34 -12.51
N ILE A 223 23.71 9.82 -12.32
CA ILE A 223 24.55 9.29 -13.39
C ILE A 223 24.11 7.91 -13.89
N TYR A 224 23.29 7.17 -13.14
CA TYR A 224 22.81 5.84 -13.49
C TYR A 224 21.41 5.83 -14.14
N VAL A 225 20.82 6.99 -14.45
CA VAL A 225 19.46 7.08 -15.04
C VAL A 225 19.34 6.28 -16.33
N ASN A 226 20.26 6.44 -17.27
CA ASN A 226 20.22 5.70 -18.53
C ASN A 226 20.41 4.20 -18.30
N LEU A 227 21.32 3.81 -17.42
CA LEU A 227 21.55 2.41 -17.08
C LEU A 227 20.29 1.74 -16.50
N ILE A 228 19.54 2.45 -15.66
CA ILE A 228 18.26 2.00 -15.10
C ILE A 228 17.22 1.84 -16.21
N LYS A 229 17.05 2.86 -17.06
CA LYS A 229 16.05 2.86 -18.13
C LYS A 229 16.30 1.81 -19.20
N GLU A 230 17.55 1.59 -19.56
CA GLU A 230 17.94 0.63 -20.61
C GLU A 230 17.85 -0.83 -20.15
N ASN A 231 17.97 -1.09 -18.84
CA ASN A 231 18.10 -2.45 -18.35
C ASN A 231 16.97 -2.91 -17.40
N LEU A 232 16.45 -2.01 -16.55
CA LEU A 232 15.56 -2.41 -15.48
C LEU A 232 14.09 -2.13 -15.77
N ILE A 233 13.81 -1.10 -16.60
CA ILE A 233 12.45 -0.61 -16.80
C ILE A 233 12.26 -0.08 -18.22
N ASP A 234 11.25 -0.58 -18.91
CA ASP A 234 10.76 -0.05 -20.18
C ASP A 234 9.64 0.96 -19.90
N ILE A 235 9.89 2.24 -20.15
CA ILE A 235 8.96 3.34 -19.91
C ILE A 235 8.35 3.78 -21.24
N LYS A 236 7.03 3.78 -21.33
CA LYS A 236 6.29 4.25 -22.49
C LYS A 236 6.13 5.78 -22.46
N TYR A 237 5.75 6.35 -23.61
CA TYR A 237 5.56 7.81 -23.77
C TYR A 237 4.48 8.39 -22.85
N ASP A 238 3.50 7.57 -22.46
CA ASP A 238 2.41 7.91 -21.53
C ASP A 238 2.79 7.75 -20.06
N GLY A 239 3.99 7.28 -19.77
CA GLY A 239 4.50 7.02 -18.43
C GLY A 239 4.20 5.60 -17.93
N THR A 240 3.39 4.80 -18.64
CA THR A 240 3.22 3.39 -18.28
C THR A 240 4.55 2.64 -18.45
N PHE A 241 4.75 1.58 -17.68
CA PHE A 241 6.04 0.92 -17.63
C PHE A 241 5.95 -0.59 -17.43
N LYS A 242 7.03 -1.28 -17.78
CA LYS A 242 7.28 -2.68 -17.47
C LYS A 242 8.67 -2.86 -16.90
N LEU A 243 8.81 -3.66 -15.84
CA LEU A 243 10.11 -4.03 -15.26
C LEU A 243 10.67 -5.29 -15.93
N ASP A 244 11.98 -5.34 -16.16
CA ASP A 244 12.65 -6.62 -16.41
C ASP A 244 12.81 -7.39 -15.09
N ILE A 245 11.88 -8.29 -14.85
CA ILE A 245 11.79 -9.06 -13.60
C ILE A 245 13.01 -9.95 -13.36
N SER A 246 13.84 -10.22 -14.36
CA SER A 246 15.08 -11.00 -14.21
C SER A 246 16.11 -10.36 -13.26
N TYR A 247 16.04 -9.05 -13.09
CA TYR A 247 16.89 -8.29 -12.16
C TYR A 247 16.40 -8.34 -10.70
N PHE A 248 15.16 -8.77 -10.45
CA PHE A 248 14.52 -8.73 -9.15
C PHE A 248 14.23 -10.13 -8.60
N LYS A 249 14.04 -10.22 -7.28
CA LYS A 249 13.70 -11.47 -6.60
C LYS A 249 12.51 -11.36 -5.64
N TYR A 250 11.92 -10.17 -5.50
CA TYR A 250 10.81 -9.94 -4.57
C TYR A 250 9.57 -10.80 -4.86
N HIS A 251 9.39 -11.23 -6.11
CA HIS A 251 8.27 -12.07 -6.54
C HIS A 251 8.44 -13.57 -6.18
N ARG A 252 9.64 -14.01 -5.75
CA ARG A 252 9.95 -15.43 -5.49
C ARG A 252 11.01 -15.71 -4.43
N GLY A 253 11.38 -14.73 -3.63
CA GLY A 253 12.46 -14.89 -2.64
C GLY A 253 12.42 -13.87 -1.52
N PHE A 254 13.37 -14.01 -0.59
CA PHE A 254 13.52 -13.11 0.56
C PHE A 254 14.40 -11.87 0.28
N ARG A 255 14.89 -11.72 -0.95
CA ARG A 255 15.72 -10.58 -1.37
C ARG A 255 14.99 -9.77 -2.42
N MET A 256 15.26 -8.48 -2.46
CA MET A 256 14.67 -7.58 -3.46
C MET A 256 15.38 -7.69 -4.82
N THR A 257 16.72 -7.80 -4.81
CA THR A 257 17.56 -7.77 -6.01
C THR A 257 18.26 -9.10 -6.32
N SER A 258 18.59 -9.32 -7.59
CA SER A 258 19.28 -10.51 -8.08
C SER A 258 20.78 -10.25 -8.28
N ASN A 259 21.57 -11.31 -8.51
CA ASN A 259 22.97 -11.18 -8.89
C ASN A 259 23.15 -10.44 -10.23
N LYS A 260 22.15 -10.50 -11.15
CA LYS A 260 22.15 -9.74 -12.41
C LYS A 260 22.11 -8.24 -12.12
N PHE A 261 21.28 -7.81 -11.16
CA PHE A 261 21.21 -6.44 -10.67
C PHE A 261 22.56 -5.99 -10.07
N HIS A 262 23.17 -6.81 -9.23
CA HIS A 262 24.47 -6.48 -8.61
C HIS A 262 25.60 -6.32 -9.65
N LYS A 263 25.61 -7.17 -10.68
CA LYS A 263 26.56 -7.07 -11.78
C LYS A 263 26.36 -5.81 -12.63
N LEU A 264 25.10 -5.39 -12.81
CA LEU A 264 24.78 -4.18 -13.58
C LEU A 264 25.41 -2.93 -12.97
N PHE A 265 25.35 -2.81 -11.63
CA PHE A 265 25.91 -1.67 -10.89
C PHE A 265 27.34 -1.90 -10.38
N GLY A 266 27.90 -3.09 -10.60
CA GLY A 266 29.29 -3.42 -10.24
C GLY A 266 29.54 -3.68 -8.76
N GLN A 267 28.51 -3.64 -7.91
CA GLN A 267 28.62 -3.83 -6.45
C GLN A 267 27.53 -4.75 -5.92
N LYS A 268 27.76 -5.34 -4.75
CA LYS A 268 26.74 -6.03 -3.95
C LYS A 268 25.89 -5.03 -3.17
N PRO A 269 24.71 -5.42 -2.68
CA PRO A 269 23.95 -4.58 -1.75
C PRO A 269 24.80 -4.21 -0.54
N ARG A 270 24.68 -2.94 -0.11
CA ARG A 270 25.32 -2.46 1.12
C ARG A 270 24.79 -3.23 2.34
N GLU A 271 25.66 -3.62 3.22
CA GLU A 271 25.25 -4.15 4.53
C GLU A 271 24.70 -3.02 5.39
N SER A 272 23.66 -3.33 6.17
CA SER A 272 23.05 -2.33 7.07
C SER A 272 24.09 -1.74 7.99
N GLU A 273 23.95 -0.44 8.30
CA GLU A 273 24.80 0.34 9.20
C GLU A 273 26.28 0.48 8.79
N THR A 274 26.68 0.02 7.59
CA THR A 274 28.00 0.35 7.03
C THR A 274 28.00 1.76 6.43
N GLU A 275 29.17 2.28 6.05
CA GLU A 275 29.34 3.63 5.51
C GLU A 275 28.61 3.81 4.17
N LEU A 276 27.94 4.97 4.01
CA LEU A 276 27.36 5.42 2.77
C LEU A 276 28.42 6.14 1.93
N THR A 277 28.67 5.65 0.74
CA THR A 277 29.64 6.23 -0.20
C THR A 277 28.94 7.06 -1.28
N GLN A 278 29.72 7.81 -2.06
CA GLN A 278 29.20 8.58 -3.20
C GLN A 278 28.41 7.69 -4.19
N PHE A 279 28.82 6.44 -4.38
CA PHE A 279 28.09 5.47 -5.17
C PHE A 279 26.62 5.31 -4.73
N HIS A 280 26.38 5.17 -3.43
CA HIS A 280 25.02 5.00 -2.88
C HIS A 280 24.19 6.28 -3.03
N MET A 281 24.83 7.44 -2.91
CA MET A 281 24.18 8.74 -3.13
C MET A 281 23.78 8.90 -4.62
N ASP A 282 24.65 8.54 -5.54
CA ASP A 282 24.40 8.60 -6.99
C ASP A 282 23.32 7.59 -7.43
N ILE A 283 23.30 6.40 -6.83
CA ILE A 283 22.21 5.42 -7.01
C ILE A 283 20.88 5.99 -6.53
N ALA A 284 20.85 6.59 -5.34
CA ALA A 284 19.64 7.21 -4.77
C ALA A 284 19.13 8.36 -5.66
N ALA A 285 20.02 9.27 -6.09
CA ALA A 285 19.69 10.35 -7.00
C ALA A 285 19.14 9.84 -8.35
N SER A 286 19.69 8.75 -8.85
CA SER A 286 19.32 8.18 -10.14
C SER A 286 17.93 7.54 -10.11
N ILE A 287 17.61 6.72 -9.10
CA ILE A 287 16.28 6.14 -8.98
C ILE A 287 15.23 7.18 -8.64
N GLN A 288 15.57 8.19 -7.83
CA GLN A 288 14.68 9.31 -7.55
C GLN A 288 14.30 10.01 -8.85
N LYS A 289 15.26 10.32 -9.70
CA LYS A 289 15.02 10.97 -10.99
C LYS A 289 14.15 10.16 -11.94
N VAL A 290 14.36 8.84 -12.01
CA VAL A 290 13.53 7.93 -12.81
C VAL A 290 12.10 7.88 -12.28
N THR A 291 11.93 7.78 -10.97
CA THR A 291 10.61 7.77 -10.32
C THR A 291 9.83 9.05 -10.60
N GLU A 292 10.47 10.21 -10.42
CA GLU A 292 9.87 11.52 -10.73
C GLU A 292 9.40 11.63 -12.19
N GLU A 293 10.23 11.18 -13.13
CA GLU A 293 9.90 11.20 -14.55
C GLU A 293 8.65 10.37 -14.85
N ILE A 294 8.57 9.15 -14.31
CA ILE A 294 7.43 8.26 -14.49
C ILE A 294 6.16 8.89 -13.91
N MET A 295 6.22 9.36 -12.67
CA MET A 295 5.06 9.96 -11.98
C MET A 295 4.54 11.19 -12.73
N ILE A 296 5.44 12.07 -13.19
CA ILE A 296 5.08 13.27 -13.94
C ILE A 296 4.46 12.90 -15.31
N ASN A 297 5.00 11.89 -16.00
CA ASN A 297 4.49 11.46 -17.28
C ASN A 297 3.10 10.82 -17.15
N LEU A 298 2.88 9.96 -16.14
CA LEU A 298 1.57 9.40 -15.83
C LEU A 298 0.54 10.51 -15.54
N ALA A 299 0.89 11.48 -14.69
CA ALA A 299 0.00 12.59 -14.38
C ALA A 299 -0.35 13.45 -15.61
N LYS A 300 0.64 13.74 -16.46
CA LYS A 300 0.44 14.47 -17.73
C LYS A 300 -0.44 13.68 -18.70
N SER A 301 -0.24 12.36 -18.80
CA SER A 301 -1.00 11.49 -19.68
C SER A 301 -2.46 11.43 -19.27
N ILE A 302 -2.74 11.22 -17.97
CA ILE A 302 -4.11 11.23 -17.43
C ILE A 302 -4.81 12.54 -17.75
N ARG A 303 -4.14 13.69 -17.51
CA ARG A 303 -4.69 14.99 -17.84
C ARG A 303 -5.00 15.16 -19.32
N LYS A 304 -4.10 14.67 -20.19
CA LYS A 304 -4.27 14.77 -21.67
C LYS A 304 -5.41 13.87 -22.16
N GLU A 305 -5.50 12.65 -21.64
CA GLU A 305 -6.45 11.64 -22.09
C GLU A 305 -7.87 11.91 -21.60
N PHE A 306 -8.02 12.27 -20.32
CA PHE A 306 -9.34 12.42 -19.69
C PHE A 306 -9.77 13.88 -19.51
N GLY A 307 -8.91 14.87 -19.80
CA GLY A 307 -9.22 16.30 -19.67
C GLY A 307 -9.37 16.80 -18.23
N ILE A 308 -9.09 15.97 -17.23
CA ILE A 308 -9.28 16.29 -15.81
C ILE A 308 -8.12 17.19 -15.34
N LYS A 309 -8.46 18.32 -14.71
CA LYS A 309 -7.46 19.34 -14.33
C LYS A 309 -6.84 19.11 -12.96
N ASN A 310 -7.63 18.61 -12.02
CA ASN A 310 -7.19 18.39 -10.63
C ASN A 310 -6.63 16.97 -10.49
N LEU A 311 -5.65 16.81 -9.60
CA LEU A 311 -4.97 15.55 -9.33
C LEU A 311 -4.93 15.31 -7.83
N CYS A 312 -5.38 14.13 -7.41
CA CYS A 312 -5.15 13.55 -6.09
C CYS A 312 -4.09 12.44 -6.20
N LEU A 313 -3.23 12.32 -5.22
CA LEU A 313 -2.21 11.27 -5.13
C LEU A 313 -2.48 10.41 -3.89
N ALA A 314 -2.29 9.09 -4.03
CA ALA A 314 -2.45 8.12 -2.95
C ALA A 314 -1.46 6.94 -3.08
N GLY A 315 -1.25 6.20 -1.97
CA GLY A 315 -0.39 5.04 -1.89
C GLY A 315 0.91 5.28 -1.18
#